data_2c512da4ca70c1f9e167c1f4c003215e
#
_entry.id   2c512da4ca70c1f9e167c1f4c003215e
#
_cell.length_a   1.000
_cell.length_b   1.000
_cell.length_c   1.000
_cell.angle_alpha   90.00
_cell.angle_beta   90.00
_cell.angle_gamma   90.00
#
_symmetry.space_group_name_H-M   'P 1'
#
loop_
_entity.id
_entity.type
_entity.pdbx_description
1 polymer ?
#
loop_
_entity_poly.entity_id
_entity_poly.type
_entity_poly.pdbx_seq_one_letter_code
_entity_poly.pdbx_strand_id
1 'polypeptide(L)'
;MSPARILHAHSTFGRGGKEARSVRLMNAFGDAAEHEVISASSGELGAREAIEARIKVDFPQDAPRLAGRPGLARLFRLSRFMRRFDLVLTYNWGAFDAVMARHLFGGPPLIHHEDGFNEDEAGDLKTRRNLYRRLGLGAAFRLVVPSARLEGIARKAWGQPAARIERIANGIDTSRYATAPSVPIPGLDPRPGEVVIGTVAGLRAVKNLPRLVRAFAAMTSSPARLAIVGAGPESERIAAEARRLGVGDRLLMPGFLADPALWIGRFDVFALSSDSEQFPIALVEAMAAGLPAVATAVGDVAQMVSDDNKPLIVEPEDEAAFAAALDSLAERPDLRRAIGRANREKAAADYDEAGMIARYARLYGEAIGRPGAFSTPQR
;
A
#
# COMPACT_ATOMS: atom_id res chain seq x y z
N MET A 1 26.86 8.69 18.13
CA MET A 1 27.04 9.20 16.75
C MET A 1 26.00 10.29 16.52
N SER A 2 26.29 11.33 15.72
CA SER A 2 25.27 12.32 15.36
C SER A 2 24.14 11.66 14.55
N PRO A 3 22.88 12.09 14.74
CA PRO A 3 21.75 11.60 13.97
C PRO A 3 21.97 11.81 12.47
N ALA A 4 21.47 10.89 11.66
CA ALA A 4 21.53 11.01 10.21
C ALA A 4 20.49 12.03 9.73
N ARG A 5 20.89 12.94 8.84
CA ARG A 5 19.97 13.90 8.22
C ARG A 5 19.38 13.29 6.95
N ILE A 6 18.07 13.09 6.93
CA ILE A 6 17.34 12.42 5.85
C ILE A 6 16.35 13.37 5.19
N LEU A 7 16.45 13.54 3.87
CA LEU A 7 15.46 14.24 3.07
C LEU A 7 14.46 13.24 2.50
N HIS A 8 13.17 13.49 2.71
CA HIS A 8 12.07 12.79 2.08
C HIS A 8 11.41 13.67 1.02
N ALA A 9 11.52 13.28 -0.23
CA ALA A 9 10.88 13.96 -1.36
C ALA A 9 9.67 13.16 -1.84
N HIS A 10 8.47 13.67 -1.62
CA HIS A 10 7.21 13.03 -1.94
C HIS A 10 6.48 13.68 -3.11
N SER A 11 5.70 12.90 -3.88
CA SER A 11 4.71 13.44 -4.81
C SER A 11 3.58 14.16 -4.07
N THR A 12 3.09 13.53 -3.00
CA THR A 12 2.11 14.05 -2.02
C THR A 12 2.54 13.56 -0.64
N PHE A 13 2.16 14.26 0.43
CA PHE A 13 2.34 13.78 1.80
C PHE A 13 0.99 13.71 2.52
N GLY A 14 -0.04 13.26 1.76
CA GLY A 14 -1.40 13.03 2.24
C GLY A 14 -1.55 11.73 3.04
N ARG A 15 -2.79 11.30 3.27
CA ARG A 15 -3.09 10.02 3.94
C ARG A 15 -3.11 8.89 2.91
N GLY A 16 -1.98 8.19 2.74
CA GLY A 16 -1.83 7.07 1.81
C GLY A 16 -0.82 6.04 2.30
N GLY A 17 -0.77 4.87 1.63
CA GLY A 17 0.07 3.74 2.07
C GLY A 17 1.57 4.03 2.08
N LYS A 18 2.09 4.73 1.06
CA LYS A 18 3.50 5.10 0.98
C LYS A 18 3.89 6.12 2.05
N GLU A 19 2.99 7.06 2.34
CA GLU A 19 3.18 8.07 3.38
C GLU A 19 3.12 7.43 4.77
N ALA A 20 2.15 6.54 5.01
CA ALA A 20 2.05 5.79 6.26
C ALA A 20 3.32 4.97 6.53
N ARG A 21 3.88 4.29 5.51
CA ARG A 21 5.17 3.60 5.62
C ARG A 21 6.31 4.57 5.96
N SER A 22 6.39 5.71 5.26
CA SER A 22 7.43 6.72 5.52
C SER A 22 7.38 7.22 6.96
N VAL A 23 6.19 7.57 7.47
CA VAL A 23 5.98 7.99 8.86
C VAL A 23 6.35 6.89 9.84
N ARG A 24 5.94 5.65 9.57
CA ARG A 24 6.28 4.49 10.41
C ARG A 24 7.79 4.28 10.53
N LEU A 25 8.53 4.43 9.44
CA LEU A 25 10.00 4.38 9.47
C LEU A 25 10.60 5.55 10.24
N MET A 26 10.08 6.78 10.10
CA MET A 26 10.52 7.93 10.89
C MET A 26 10.33 7.66 12.39
N ASN A 27 9.15 7.20 12.79
CA ASN A 27 8.84 6.89 14.19
C ASN A 27 9.73 5.76 14.74
N ALA A 28 10.00 4.73 13.93
CA ALA A 28 10.82 3.60 14.32
C ALA A 28 12.31 3.97 14.48
N PHE A 29 12.83 4.86 13.65
CA PHE A 29 14.23 5.29 13.71
C PHE A 29 14.49 6.27 14.85
N GLY A 30 13.47 6.95 15.36
CA GLY A 30 13.57 7.81 16.56
C GLY A 30 14.69 8.83 16.45
N ASP A 31 15.50 8.92 17.52
CA ASP A 31 16.62 9.87 17.63
C ASP A 31 17.82 9.52 16.74
N ALA A 32 17.81 8.38 16.03
CA ALA A 32 18.87 8.01 15.10
C ALA A 32 18.87 8.87 13.82
N ALA A 33 17.74 9.57 13.54
CA ALA A 33 17.60 10.41 12.36
C ALA A 33 16.88 11.74 12.64
N GLU A 34 17.24 12.76 11.86
CA GLU A 34 16.51 14.01 11.71
C GLU A 34 15.96 14.08 10.29
N HIS A 35 14.69 14.44 10.14
CA HIS A 35 13.98 14.36 8.88
C HIS A 35 13.60 15.73 8.34
N GLU A 36 13.75 15.93 7.03
CA GLU A 36 13.10 17.03 6.31
C GLU A 36 12.18 16.44 5.23
N VAL A 37 10.96 16.95 5.12
CA VAL A 37 9.96 16.47 4.16
C VAL A 37 9.62 17.58 3.17
N ILE A 38 9.78 17.29 1.88
CA ILE A 38 9.31 18.15 0.79
C ILE A 38 8.26 17.41 -0.05
N SER A 39 7.22 18.13 -0.46
CA SER A 39 6.11 17.59 -1.26
C SER A 39 5.92 18.38 -2.54
N ALA A 40 5.60 17.69 -3.65
CA ALA A 40 5.22 18.35 -4.88
C ALA A 40 3.85 19.04 -4.77
N SER A 41 2.97 18.54 -3.89
CA SER A 41 1.67 19.13 -3.54
C SER A 41 1.74 19.72 -2.14
N SER A 42 1.87 21.04 -2.03
CA SER A 42 2.07 21.74 -0.75
C SER A 42 0.83 21.75 0.16
N GLY A 43 -0.37 21.51 -0.39
CA GLY A 43 -1.63 21.48 0.37
C GLY A 43 -1.95 20.11 1.01
N GLU A 44 -1.22 19.05 0.66
CA GLU A 44 -1.53 17.68 1.09
C GLU A 44 -0.46 17.18 2.08
N LEU A 45 -0.64 17.52 3.36
CA LEU A 45 0.29 17.14 4.44
C LEU A 45 -0.37 16.28 5.53
N GLY A 46 -1.48 15.61 5.23
CA GLY A 46 -2.27 14.86 6.22
C GLY A 46 -1.52 13.73 6.94
N ALA A 47 -0.46 13.17 6.37
CA ALA A 47 0.37 12.16 7.02
C ALA A 47 1.19 12.73 8.20
N ARG A 48 1.39 14.06 8.25
CA ARG A 48 2.13 14.72 9.34
C ARG A 48 1.53 14.44 10.71
N GLU A 49 0.22 14.28 10.80
CA GLU A 49 -0.50 14.05 12.05
C GLU A 49 -0.12 12.71 12.72
N ALA A 50 0.39 11.76 11.96
CA ALA A 50 0.79 10.45 12.45
C ALA A 50 2.28 10.38 12.86
N ILE A 51 3.05 11.48 12.70
CA ILE A 51 4.42 11.56 13.17
C ILE A 51 4.40 11.79 14.68
N GLU A 52 5.09 10.94 15.44
CA GLU A 52 5.18 11.08 16.89
C GLU A 52 5.89 12.38 17.30
N ALA A 53 5.40 13.05 18.35
CA ALA A 53 5.90 14.35 18.80
C ALA A 53 7.41 14.37 19.15
N ARG A 54 8.01 13.21 19.48
CA ARG A 54 9.44 13.08 19.78
C ARG A 54 10.32 13.10 18.53
N ILE A 55 9.74 12.90 17.33
CA ILE A 55 10.52 12.82 16.10
C ILE A 55 10.88 14.21 15.59
N LYS A 56 12.17 14.43 15.35
CA LYS A 56 12.65 15.67 14.74
C LYS A 56 12.35 15.66 13.24
N VAL A 57 11.33 16.40 12.85
CA VAL A 57 10.90 16.55 11.44
C VAL A 57 10.63 18.01 11.11
N ASP A 58 11.13 18.45 9.97
CA ASP A 58 10.88 19.79 9.42
C ASP A 58 10.22 19.71 8.04
N PHE A 59 9.44 20.76 7.71
CA PHE A 59 8.76 20.96 6.44
C PHE A 59 9.19 22.30 5.85
N PRO A 60 10.39 22.39 5.23
CA PRO A 60 10.99 23.64 4.83
C PRO A 60 10.16 24.35 3.75
N GLN A 61 9.89 25.64 3.97
CA GLN A 61 9.11 26.47 3.04
C GLN A 61 9.98 27.03 1.89
N ASP A 62 11.30 27.10 2.09
CA ASP A 62 12.29 27.58 1.14
C ASP A 62 12.88 26.50 0.22
N ALA A 63 12.41 25.26 0.36
CA ALA A 63 12.86 24.15 -0.46
C ALA A 63 12.57 24.33 -1.95
N PRO A 64 13.46 23.89 -2.86
CA PRO A 64 13.19 23.94 -4.29
C PRO A 64 11.96 23.09 -4.64
N ARG A 65 11.06 23.64 -5.48
CA ARG A 65 9.85 22.96 -5.91
C ARG A 65 10.17 21.65 -6.64
N LEU A 66 9.48 20.56 -6.28
CA LEU A 66 9.51 19.29 -7.00
C LEU A 66 8.63 19.29 -8.27
N ALA A 67 7.54 20.06 -8.26
CA ALA A 67 6.59 20.14 -9.37
C ALA A 67 6.98 21.21 -10.42
N GLY A 68 6.54 21.01 -11.67
CA GLY A 68 6.73 21.93 -12.78
C GLY A 68 7.63 21.39 -13.88
N ARG A 69 7.87 22.17 -14.94
CA ARG A 69 8.76 21.74 -16.05
C ARG A 69 10.20 21.56 -15.53
N PRO A 70 10.83 20.41 -15.76
CA PRO A 70 12.21 20.19 -15.35
C PRO A 70 13.16 21.06 -16.16
N GLY A 71 13.72 22.12 -15.54
CA GLY A 71 14.76 22.94 -16.13
C GLY A 71 16.09 22.73 -15.44
N LEU A 72 17.22 22.85 -16.15
CA LEU A 72 18.56 22.60 -15.60
C LEU A 72 18.85 23.42 -14.36
N ALA A 73 18.46 24.71 -14.33
CA ALA A 73 18.63 25.58 -13.15
C ALA A 73 17.86 25.09 -11.92
N ARG A 74 16.64 24.54 -12.11
CA ARG A 74 15.86 23.94 -11.01
C ARG A 74 16.50 22.66 -10.50
N LEU A 75 16.88 21.76 -11.40
CA LEU A 75 17.56 20.51 -11.04
C LEU A 75 18.89 20.78 -10.33
N PHE A 76 19.65 21.78 -10.77
CA PHE A 76 20.87 22.20 -10.09
C PHE A 76 20.62 22.71 -8.67
N ARG A 77 19.59 23.59 -8.48
CA ARG A 77 19.21 24.07 -7.15
C ARG A 77 18.77 22.91 -6.25
N LEU A 78 18.02 21.95 -6.79
CA LEU A 78 17.57 20.77 -6.05
C LEU A 78 18.77 19.88 -5.65
N SER A 79 19.70 19.61 -6.56
CA SER A 79 20.95 18.89 -6.22
C SER A 79 21.75 19.61 -5.10
N ARG A 80 21.86 20.94 -5.19
CA ARG A 80 22.56 21.72 -4.16
C ARG A 80 21.84 21.66 -2.81
N PHE A 81 20.52 21.70 -2.79
CA PHE A 81 19.71 21.53 -1.58
C PHE A 81 19.91 20.14 -0.96
N MET A 82 19.87 19.09 -1.78
CA MET A 82 20.07 17.70 -1.34
C MET A 82 21.43 17.45 -0.68
N ARG A 83 22.48 18.21 -1.02
CA ARG A 83 23.82 18.06 -0.41
C ARG A 83 23.90 18.38 1.08
N ARG A 84 22.82 18.89 1.68
CA ARG A 84 22.70 19.16 3.13
C ARG A 84 22.40 17.89 3.94
N PHE A 85 22.11 16.76 3.27
CA PHE A 85 21.62 15.53 3.86
C PHE A 85 22.60 14.37 3.67
N ASP A 86 22.56 13.41 4.60
CA ASP A 86 23.31 12.16 4.51
C ASP A 86 22.63 11.18 3.56
N LEU A 87 21.28 11.23 3.46
CA LEU A 87 20.45 10.35 2.63
C LEU A 87 19.28 11.12 2.01
N VAL A 88 18.96 10.81 0.77
CA VAL A 88 17.76 11.31 0.08
C VAL A 88 16.84 10.13 -0.26
N LEU A 89 15.61 10.20 0.18
CA LEU A 89 14.54 9.25 -0.13
C LEU A 89 13.53 9.94 -1.05
N THR A 90 13.22 9.31 -2.17
CA THR A 90 12.27 9.84 -3.14
C THR A 90 11.12 8.85 -3.34
N TYR A 91 9.89 9.34 -3.54
CA TYR A 91 8.69 8.51 -3.57
C TYR A 91 7.85 8.81 -4.80
N ASN A 92 7.70 7.81 -5.66
CA ASN A 92 6.93 7.82 -6.89
C ASN A 92 7.32 8.91 -7.90
N TRP A 93 6.60 8.97 -9.01
CA TRP A 93 6.90 9.85 -10.14
C TRP A 93 7.01 11.34 -9.76
N GLY A 94 6.16 11.85 -8.86
CA GLY A 94 6.16 13.27 -8.50
C GLY A 94 7.44 13.77 -7.81
N ALA A 95 8.27 12.85 -7.30
CA ALA A 95 9.57 13.16 -6.69
C ALA A 95 10.76 12.86 -7.64
N PHE A 96 10.48 12.43 -8.87
CA PHE A 96 11.52 11.90 -9.76
C PHE A 96 12.53 12.98 -10.24
N ASP A 97 12.17 14.25 -10.16
CA ASP A 97 13.12 15.34 -10.47
C ASP A 97 14.30 15.39 -9.49
N ALA A 98 14.13 14.92 -8.25
CA ALA A 98 15.26 14.76 -7.33
C ALA A 98 16.22 13.64 -7.78
N VAL A 99 15.69 12.55 -8.36
CA VAL A 99 16.50 11.49 -8.97
C VAL A 99 17.30 12.05 -10.16
N MET A 100 16.64 12.82 -11.03
CA MET A 100 17.31 13.45 -12.18
C MET A 100 18.32 14.52 -11.76
N ALA A 101 18.04 15.29 -10.72
CA ALA A 101 19.00 16.26 -10.17
C ALA A 101 20.29 15.56 -9.69
N ARG A 102 20.13 14.41 -8.99
CA ARG A 102 21.26 13.57 -8.59
C ARG A 102 21.99 12.99 -9.79
N HIS A 103 21.27 12.54 -10.81
CA HIS A 103 21.85 11.98 -12.03
C HIS A 103 22.75 13.00 -12.75
N LEU A 104 22.29 14.24 -12.90
CA LEU A 104 22.99 15.27 -13.68
C LEU A 104 24.08 15.99 -12.89
N PHE A 105 23.87 16.22 -11.60
CA PHE A 105 24.74 17.11 -10.81
C PHE A 105 25.37 16.43 -9.57
N GLY A 106 25.14 15.13 -9.39
CA GLY A 106 25.63 14.40 -8.21
C GLY A 106 24.90 14.80 -6.92
N GLY A 107 25.40 14.31 -5.79
CA GLY A 107 24.84 14.57 -4.47
C GLY A 107 24.97 13.36 -3.55
N PRO A 108 24.30 13.36 -2.38
CA PRO A 108 24.34 12.27 -1.43
C PRO A 108 23.73 10.97 -2.00
N PRO A 109 23.92 9.82 -1.35
CA PRO A 109 23.19 8.60 -1.71
C PRO A 109 21.70 8.87 -1.76
N LEU A 110 21.03 8.28 -2.78
CA LEU A 110 19.60 8.44 -3.00
C LEU A 110 18.97 7.06 -3.19
N ILE A 111 17.88 6.80 -2.48
CA ILE A 111 17.04 5.62 -2.66
C ILE A 111 15.70 6.07 -3.22
N HIS A 112 15.30 5.51 -4.36
CA HIS A 112 13.99 5.78 -4.97
C HIS A 112 13.00 4.68 -4.61
N HIS A 113 11.82 5.07 -4.14
CA HIS A 113 10.70 4.17 -3.84
C HIS A 113 9.62 4.33 -4.90
N GLU A 114 9.26 3.26 -5.58
CA GLU A 114 8.15 3.25 -6.52
C GLU A 114 7.06 2.30 -6.00
N ASP A 115 5.96 2.86 -5.53
CA ASP A 115 4.85 2.14 -4.88
C ASP A 115 3.69 1.86 -5.83
N GLY A 116 3.76 2.37 -7.05
CA GLY A 116 2.70 2.21 -8.04
C GLY A 116 2.54 3.43 -8.93
N PHE A 117 1.57 3.32 -9.81
CA PHE A 117 1.30 4.29 -10.85
C PHE A 117 0.10 5.17 -10.51
N ASN A 118 0.08 6.39 -11.06
CA ASN A 118 -1.10 7.23 -11.05
C ASN A 118 -2.13 6.68 -12.04
N GLU A 119 -3.37 7.16 -11.97
CA GLU A 119 -4.47 6.74 -12.87
C GLU A 119 -4.10 6.82 -14.35
N ASP A 120 -3.27 7.80 -14.72
CA ASP A 120 -2.80 8.03 -16.10
C ASP A 120 -1.74 7.01 -16.60
N GLU A 121 -1.28 6.10 -15.75
CA GLU A 121 -0.40 4.95 -16.08
C GLU A 121 -0.97 3.61 -15.56
N ALA A 122 -2.22 3.59 -15.11
CA ALA A 122 -2.84 2.37 -14.55
C ALA A 122 -3.04 1.27 -15.62
N GLY A 123 -3.32 1.64 -16.86
CA GLY A 123 -3.43 0.73 -18.01
C GLY A 123 -2.10 0.55 -18.73
N ASP A 124 -1.58 1.63 -19.32
CA ASP A 124 -0.38 1.61 -20.14
C ASP A 124 0.70 2.55 -19.61
N LEU A 125 1.92 2.04 -19.51
CA LEU A 125 3.09 2.81 -19.08
C LEU A 125 3.50 3.82 -20.15
N LYS A 126 3.62 5.09 -19.77
CA LYS A 126 4.03 6.16 -20.69
C LYS A 126 5.50 6.02 -21.10
N THR A 127 5.75 5.83 -22.39
CA THR A 127 7.10 5.65 -22.96
C THR A 127 8.08 6.73 -22.53
N ARG A 128 7.66 8.01 -22.52
CA ARG A 128 8.52 9.12 -22.08
C ARG A 128 8.92 9.01 -20.62
N ARG A 129 8.01 8.59 -19.75
CA ARG A 129 8.31 8.40 -18.32
C ARG A 129 9.22 7.19 -18.11
N ASN A 130 9.02 6.12 -18.87
CA ASN A 130 9.91 4.95 -18.83
C ASN A 130 11.33 5.28 -19.25
N LEU A 131 11.50 6.07 -20.30
CA LEU A 131 12.83 6.55 -20.72
C LEU A 131 13.46 7.43 -19.62
N TYR A 132 12.69 8.32 -19.02
CA TYR A 132 13.16 9.20 -17.95
C TYR A 132 13.55 8.40 -16.70
N ARG A 133 12.75 7.37 -16.31
CA ARG A 133 13.10 6.42 -15.24
C ARG A 133 14.37 5.63 -15.58
N ARG A 134 14.48 5.15 -16.83
CA ARG A 134 15.66 4.39 -17.29
C ARG A 134 16.96 5.18 -17.15
N LEU A 135 16.94 6.46 -17.51
CA LEU A 135 18.09 7.36 -17.39
C LEU A 135 18.40 7.70 -15.92
N GLY A 136 17.40 8.16 -15.18
CA GLY A 136 17.61 8.69 -13.82
C GLY A 136 17.97 7.62 -12.79
N LEU A 137 17.30 6.45 -12.82
CA LEU A 137 17.47 5.41 -11.82
C LEU A 137 18.89 4.81 -11.79
N GLY A 138 19.66 4.95 -12.86
CA GLY A 138 21.07 4.58 -12.87
C GLY A 138 21.92 5.30 -11.83
N ALA A 139 21.48 6.49 -11.35
CA ALA A 139 22.16 7.24 -10.32
C ALA A 139 21.67 6.91 -8.90
N ALA A 140 20.55 6.22 -8.71
CA ALA A 140 20.07 5.81 -7.41
C ALA A 140 20.97 4.73 -6.79
N PHE A 141 21.16 4.77 -5.47
CA PHE A 141 21.85 3.70 -4.73
C PHE A 141 21.05 2.40 -4.84
N ARG A 142 19.74 2.48 -4.63
CA ARG A 142 18.77 1.38 -4.85
C ARG A 142 17.44 1.94 -5.32
N LEU A 143 16.73 1.11 -6.08
CA LEU A 143 15.30 1.24 -6.36
C LEU A 143 14.57 0.26 -5.44
N VAL A 144 13.65 0.76 -4.60
CA VAL A 144 12.81 -0.07 -3.74
C VAL A 144 11.41 -0.19 -4.34
N VAL A 145 10.90 -1.41 -4.41
CA VAL A 145 9.55 -1.73 -4.90
C VAL A 145 8.86 -2.71 -3.94
N PRO A 146 7.52 -2.61 -3.75
CA PRO A 146 6.80 -3.48 -2.80
C PRO A 146 6.39 -4.84 -3.40
N SER A 147 6.45 -5.03 -4.73
CA SER A 147 5.85 -6.18 -5.40
C SER A 147 6.75 -6.79 -6.48
N ALA A 148 6.54 -8.08 -6.76
CA ALA A 148 7.22 -8.77 -7.85
C ALA A 148 6.83 -8.21 -9.22
N ARG A 149 5.57 -7.76 -9.35
CA ARG A 149 5.10 -7.07 -10.56
C ARG A 149 5.91 -5.81 -10.83
N LEU A 150 6.10 -4.94 -9.85
CA LEU A 150 6.90 -3.70 -9.99
C LEU A 150 8.39 -4.01 -10.22
N GLU A 151 8.93 -5.04 -9.58
CA GLU A 151 10.28 -5.53 -9.87
C GLU A 151 10.41 -5.95 -11.33
N GLY A 152 9.45 -6.71 -11.87
CA GLY A 152 9.40 -7.11 -13.27
C GLY A 152 9.35 -5.90 -14.22
N ILE A 153 8.56 -4.88 -13.92
CA ILE A 153 8.48 -3.62 -14.68
C ILE A 153 9.83 -2.87 -14.61
N ALA A 154 10.41 -2.75 -13.42
CA ALA A 154 11.71 -2.08 -13.25
C ALA A 154 12.81 -2.74 -14.07
N ARG A 155 12.82 -4.06 -14.14
CA ARG A 155 13.79 -4.80 -14.98
C ARG A 155 13.52 -4.64 -16.47
N LYS A 156 12.26 -4.85 -16.90
CA LYS A 156 11.90 -4.92 -18.32
C LYS A 156 11.76 -3.53 -18.97
N ALA A 157 10.96 -2.65 -18.34
CA ALA A 157 10.64 -1.34 -18.91
C ALA A 157 11.68 -0.26 -18.57
N TRP A 158 12.25 -0.28 -17.35
CA TRP A 158 13.22 0.73 -16.92
C TRP A 158 14.66 0.26 -17.02
N GLY A 159 14.91 -1.00 -17.41
CA GLY A 159 16.23 -1.56 -17.65
C GLY A 159 17.13 -1.59 -16.40
N GLN A 160 16.53 -1.72 -15.22
CA GLN A 160 17.31 -1.76 -13.99
C GLN A 160 17.86 -3.16 -13.73
N PRO A 161 19.17 -3.31 -13.42
CA PRO A 161 19.73 -4.60 -13.08
C PRO A 161 19.19 -5.07 -11.72
N ALA A 162 19.00 -6.39 -11.56
CA ALA A 162 18.46 -6.99 -10.33
C ALA A 162 19.22 -6.54 -9.07
N ALA A 163 20.54 -6.42 -9.15
CA ALA A 163 21.38 -5.98 -8.02
C ALA A 163 21.09 -4.54 -7.53
N ARG A 164 20.37 -3.73 -8.30
CA ARG A 164 19.95 -2.37 -7.92
C ARG A 164 18.51 -2.29 -7.44
N ILE A 165 17.75 -3.37 -7.54
CA ILE A 165 16.36 -3.43 -7.10
C ILE A 165 16.31 -4.15 -5.76
N GLU A 166 15.69 -3.53 -4.79
CA GLU A 166 15.38 -4.13 -3.50
C GLU A 166 13.86 -4.26 -3.38
N ARG A 167 13.35 -5.51 -3.32
CA ARG A 167 11.93 -5.73 -3.12
C ARG A 167 11.65 -5.84 -1.63
N ILE A 168 10.97 -4.82 -1.07
CA ILE A 168 10.55 -4.78 0.33
C ILE A 168 9.02 -4.66 0.35
N ALA A 169 8.34 -5.73 0.73
CA ALA A 169 6.90 -5.74 0.92
C ALA A 169 6.49 -4.74 2.00
N ASN A 170 5.32 -4.11 1.83
CA ASN A 170 4.77 -3.26 2.88
C ASN A 170 4.34 -4.12 4.07
N GLY A 171 4.76 -3.75 5.28
CA GLY A 171 4.40 -4.41 6.53
C GLY A 171 3.38 -3.62 7.32
N ILE A 172 2.64 -4.35 8.15
CA ILE A 172 1.72 -3.81 9.16
C ILE A 172 2.06 -4.42 10.52
N ASP A 173 1.62 -3.81 11.61
CA ASP A 173 1.67 -4.44 12.93
C ASP A 173 0.64 -5.58 12.99
N THR A 174 1.07 -6.79 12.59
CA THR A 174 0.21 -7.96 12.49
C THR A 174 -0.38 -8.39 13.83
N SER A 175 0.30 -8.06 14.95
CA SER A 175 -0.15 -8.42 16.29
C SER A 175 -1.46 -7.71 16.67
N ARG A 176 -1.69 -6.49 16.17
CA ARG A 176 -2.94 -5.74 16.40
C ARG A 176 -4.16 -6.40 15.78
N TYR A 177 -3.98 -7.12 14.68
CA TYR A 177 -5.06 -7.84 13.98
C TYR A 177 -5.31 -9.24 14.54
N ALA A 178 -4.38 -9.79 15.32
CA ALA A 178 -4.52 -11.10 15.92
C ALA A 178 -5.52 -11.13 17.10
N THR A 179 -5.92 -9.97 17.62
CA THR A 179 -6.89 -9.83 18.71
C THR A 179 -8.33 -9.83 18.18
N ALA A 180 -9.28 -10.23 19.04
CA ALA A 180 -10.70 -10.14 18.70
C ALA A 180 -11.12 -8.69 18.42
N PRO A 181 -12.01 -8.44 17.44
CA PRO A 181 -12.44 -7.09 17.09
C PRO A 181 -13.21 -6.46 18.27
N SER A 182 -12.75 -5.27 18.70
CA SER A 182 -13.26 -4.57 19.88
C SER A 182 -14.30 -3.49 19.57
N VAL A 183 -14.38 -3.05 18.31
CA VAL A 183 -15.29 -2.00 17.86
C VAL A 183 -16.33 -2.57 16.88
N PRO A 184 -17.62 -2.24 17.01
CA PRO A 184 -18.61 -2.61 16.01
C PRO A 184 -18.45 -1.79 14.74
N ILE A 185 -18.83 -2.37 13.60
CA ILE A 185 -19.02 -1.61 12.37
C ILE A 185 -20.43 -1.00 12.41
N PRO A 186 -20.58 0.33 12.31
CA PRO A 186 -21.88 0.99 12.37
C PRO A 186 -22.87 0.41 11.35
N GLY A 187 -24.04 0.00 11.83
CA GLY A 187 -25.10 -0.60 11.00
C GLY A 187 -24.88 -2.08 10.63
N LEU A 188 -23.77 -2.70 11.03
CA LEU A 188 -23.55 -4.12 10.84
C LEU A 188 -24.17 -4.90 12.02
N ASP A 189 -25.33 -5.49 11.77
CA ASP A 189 -26.05 -6.36 12.71
C ASP A 189 -26.44 -7.67 11.98
N PRO A 190 -25.47 -8.60 11.85
CA PRO A 190 -25.74 -9.85 11.13
C PRO A 190 -26.68 -10.76 11.95
N ARG A 191 -27.64 -11.39 11.28
CA ARG A 191 -28.52 -12.38 11.89
C ARG A 191 -27.74 -13.67 12.20
N PRO A 192 -28.22 -14.48 13.14
CA PRO A 192 -27.64 -15.80 13.37
C PRO A 192 -27.53 -16.62 12.10
N GLY A 193 -26.31 -17.07 11.76
CA GLY A 193 -26.03 -17.83 10.53
C GLY A 193 -25.82 -16.99 9.27
N GLU A 194 -25.95 -15.66 9.33
CA GLU A 194 -25.63 -14.77 8.22
C GLU A 194 -24.11 -14.58 8.11
N VAL A 195 -23.56 -14.77 6.89
CA VAL A 195 -22.13 -14.61 6.62
C VAL A 195 -21.83 -13.16 6.18
N VAL A 196 -20.87 -12.53 6.82
CA VAL A 196 -20.44 -11.16 6.49
C VAL A 196 -19.27 -11.20 5.50
N ILE A 197 -19.54 -10.81 4.27
CA ILE A 197 -18.52 -10.58 3.25
C ILE A 197 -18.13 -9.11 3.33
N GLY A 198 -16.84 -8.82 3.54
CA GLY A 198 -16.37 -7.46 3.74
C GLY A 198 -15.27 -7.05 2.76
N THR A 199 -15.22 -5.77 2.45
CA THR A 199 -14.09 -5.14 1.75
C THR A 199 -13.74 -3.80 2.38
N VAL A 200 -12.45 -3.42 2.27
CA VAL A 200 -11.92 -2.14 2.75
C VAL A 200 -11.20 -1.47 1.58
N ALA A 201 -11.74 -0.36 1.08
CA ALA A 201 -11.16 0.31 -0.09
C ALA A 201 -11.51 1.80 -0.15
N GLY A 202 -10.64 2.60 -0.78
CA GLY A 202 -11.08 3.86 -1.36
C GLY A 202 -12.02 3.57 -2.55
N LEU A 203 -13.21 4.16 -2.56
CA LEU A 203 -14.25 3.85 -3.55
C LEU A 203 -13.92 4.55 -4.89
N ARG A 204 -12.94 3.99 -5.61
CA ARG A 204 -12.45 4.46 -6.91
C ARG A 204 -12.73 3.43 -7.99
N ALA A 205 -12.82 3.86 -9.26
CA ALA A 205 -13.15 3.02 -10.40
C ALA A 205 -12.26 1.76 -10.50
N VAL A 206 -10.95 1.89 -10.23
CA VAL A 206 -9.99 0.77 -10.29
C VAL A 206 -10.28 -0.35 -9.29
N LYS A 207 -11.03 -0.08 -8.21
CA LYS A 207 -11.43 -1.10 -7.22
C LYS A 207 -12.60 -1.96 -7.71
N ASN A 208 -13.29 -1.51 -8.75
CA ASN A 208 -14.40 -2.19 -9.42
C ASN A 208 -15.39 -2.85 -8.44
N LEU A 209 -15.80 -2.10 -7.42
CA LEU A 209 -16.76 -2.59 -6.41
C LEU A 209 -18.14 -2.95 -6.98
N PRO A 210 -18.62 -2.39 -8.10
CA PRO A 210 -19.78 -2.92 -8.80
C PRO A 210 -19.62 -4.40 -9.20
N ARG A 211 -18.43 -4.88 -9.58
CA ARG A 211 -18.16 -6.32 -9.79
C ARG A 211 -18.45 -7.12 -8.53
N LEU A 212 -17.95 -6.66 -7.36
CA LEU A 212 -18.22 -7.33 -6.09
C LEU A 212 -19.71 -7.41 -5.79
N VAL A 213 -20.45 -6.33 -6.06
CA VAL A 213 -21.94 -6.31 -5.88
C VAL A 213 -22.61 -7.31 -6.82
N ARG A 214 -22.18 -7.43 -8.09
CA ARG A 214 -22.74 -8.42 -9.04
C ARG A 214 -22.43 -9.86 -8.60
N ALA A 215 -21.20 -10.13 -8.20
CA ALA A 215 -20.81 -11.45 -7.70
C ALA A 215 -21.60 -11.82 -6.43
N PHE A 216 -21.75 -10.87 -5.49
CA PHE A 216 -22.58 -11.04 -4.30
C PHE A 216 -24.06 -11.30 -4.63
N ALA A 217 -24.61 -10.59 -5.60
CA ALA A 217 -26.00 -10.79 -6.04
C ALA A 217 -26.21 -12.15 -6.73
N ALA A 218 -25.17 -12.69 -7.36
CA ALA A 218 -25.19 -13.99 -8.03
C ALA A 218 -24.99 -15.19 -7.09
N MET A 219 -24.64 -14.96 -5.82
CA MET A 219 -24.55 -16.02 -4.82
C MET A 219 -25.86 -16.76 -4.65
N THR A 220 -25.80 -18.08 -4.56
CA THR A 220 -26.94 -18.99 -4.41
C THR A 220 -27.05 -19.60 -3.02
N SER A 221 -25.98 -19.57 -2.26
CA SER A 221 -25.86 -20.12 -0.91
C SER A 221 -26.32 -19.15 0.15
N SER A 222 -26.48 -19.64 1.34
CA SER A 222 -26.69 -19.02 2.68
C SER A 222 -27.01 -17.53 2.78
N PRO A 223 -27.78 -17.10 3.76
CA PRO A 223 -28.00 -15.68 4.02
C PRO A 223 -26.62 -15.00 4.23
N ALA A 224 -26.33 -14.01 3.38
CA ALA A 224 -25.10 -13.26 3.44
C ALA A 224 -25.37 -11.75 3.38
N ARG A 225 -24.47 -10.99 3.99
CA ARG A 225 -24.45 -9.51 4.00
C ARG A 225 -23.13 -9.02 3.41
N LEU A 226 -23.20 -8.00 2.58
CA LEU A 226 -22.03 -7.34 2.02
C LEU A 226 -21.76 -6.03 2.77
N ALA A 227 -20.55 -5.86 3.29
CA ALA A 227 -20.07 -4.64 3.94
C ALA A 227 -18.94 -4.01 3.11
N ILE A 228 -19.14 -2.81 2.59
CA ILE A 228 -18.14 -2.04 1.84
C ILE A 228 -17.70 -0.85 2.70
N VAL A 229 -16.53 -0.97 3.34
CA VAL A 229 -15.98 0.07 4.21
C VAL A 229 -15.02 0.95 3.42
N GLY A 230 -15.30 2.25 3.40
CA GLY A 230 -14.50 3.25 2.73
C GLY A 230 -15.32 4.40 2.17
N ALA A 231 -14.65 5.35 1.54
CA ALA A 231 -15.26 6.51 0.92
C ALA A 231 -14.62 6.80 -0.46
N GLY A 232 -15.36 7.45 -1.33
CA GLY A 232 -14.86 7.85 -2.65
C GLY A 232 -15.97 8.14 -3.66
N PRO A 233 -15.58 8.56 -4.87
CA PRO A 233 -16.51 9.02 -5.89
C PRO A 233 -17.46 7.93 -6.44
N GLU A 234 -17.12 6.65 -6.32
CA GLU A 234 -17.94 5.55 -6.83
C GLU A 234 -19.10 5.15 -5.89
N SER A 235 -19.28 5.79 -4.74
CA SER A 235 -20.27 5.40 -3.72
C SER A 235 -21.69 5.26 -4.29
N GLU A 236 -22.17 6.25 -5.05
CA GLU A 236 -23.52 6.22 -5.63
C GLU A 236 -23.66 5.13 -6.70
N ARG A 237 -22.63 4.93 -7.51
CA ARG A 237 -22.62 3.87 -8.53
C ARG A 237 -22.72 2.48 -7.92
N ILE A 238 -22.02 2.24 -6.81
CA ILE A 238 -22.08 0.96 -6.08
C ILE A 238 -23.47 0.75 -5.50
N ALA A 239 -24.05 1.77 -4.84
CA ALA A 239 -25.38 1.70 -4.27
C ALA A 239 -26.47 1.52 -5.36
N ALA A 240 -26.34 2.20 -6.49
CA ALA A 240 -27.25 2.05 -7.63
C ALA A 240 -27.21 0.63 -8.21
N GLU A 241 -26.03 0.02 -8.33
CA GLU A 241 -25.88 -1.36 -8.80
C GLU A 241 -26.54 -2.36 -7.84
N ALA A 242 -26.40 -2.17 -6.52
CA ALA A 242 -27.04 -3.02 -5.52
C ALA A 242 -28.58 -2.91 -5.58
N ARG A 243 -29.12 -1.70 -5.76
CA ARG A 243 -30.57 -1.49 -5.95
C ARG A 243 -31.08 -2.18 -7.24
N ARG A 244 -30.35 -2.01 -8.35
CA ARG A 244 -30.67 -2.64 -9.64
C ARG A 244 -30.75 -4.16 -9.55
N LEU A 245 -29.89 -4.78 -8.73
CA LEU A 245 -29.81 -6.23 -8.54
C LEU A 245 -30.69 -6.74 -7.38
N GLY A 246 -31.46 -5.87 -6.71
CA GLY A 246 -32.34 -6.26 -5.60
C GLY A 246 -31.61 -6.70 -4.33
N VAL A 247 -30.33 -6.30 -4.15
CA VAL A 247 -29.52 -6.65 -2.96
C VAL A 247 -29.22 -5.45 -2.06
N GLY A 248 -29.90 -4.31 -2.29
CA GLY A 248 -29.67 -3.08 -1.53
C GLY A 248 -29.84 -3.25 -0.01
N ASP A 249 -30.84 -4.01 0.43
CA ASP A 249 -31.11 -4.27 1.85
C ASP A 249 -30.05 -5.18 2.52
N ARG A 250 -29.23 -5.86 1.73
CA ARG A 250 -28.13 -6.71 2.19
C ARG A 250 -26.75 -6.02 2.04
N LEU A 251 -26.71 -4.80 1.47
CA LEU A 251 -25.50 -4.00 1.33
C LEU A 251 -25.43 -2.97 2.45
N LEU A 252 -24.27 -2.96 3.15
CA LEU A 252 -23.92 -1.93 4.12
C LEU A 252 -22.72 -1.11 3.60
N MET A 253 -22.86 0.21 3.60
CA MET A 253 -21.79 1.16 3.25
C MET A 253 -21.65 2.20 4.38
N PRO A 254 -20.90 1.90 5.48
CA PRO A 254 -20.82 2.76 6.66
C PRO A 254 -19.93 4.00 6.44
N GLY A 255 -19.31 4.13 5.27
CA GLY A 255 -18.32 5.15 5.01
C GLY A 255 -16.90 4.75 5.44
N PHE A 256 -16.03 5.73 5.58
CA PHE A 256 -14.66 5.52 6.05
C PHE A 256 -14.65 5.24 7.57
N LEU A 257 -13.99 4.16 7.95
CA LEU A 257 -13.72 3.82 9.33
C LEU A 257 -12.19 3.80 9.56
N ALA A 258 -11.75 4.49 10.60
CA ALA A 258 -10.35 4.49 10.99
C ALA A 258 -9.97 3.14 11.63
N ASP A 259 -8.67 2.84 11.63
CA ASP A 259 -8.05 1.74 12.35
C ASP A 259 -8.71 0.36 12.12
N PRO A 260 -8.49 -0.25 10.94
CA PRO A 260 -9.08 -1.55 10.61
C PRO A 260 -8.80 -2.67 11.61
N ALA A 261 -7.70 -2.60 12.37
CA ALA A 261 -7.36 -3.61 13.37
C ALA A 261 -8.45 -3.78 14.45
N LEU A 262 -9.24 -2.73 14.70
CA LEU A 262 -10.28 -2.76 15.72
C LEU A 262 -11.58 -3.45 15.27
N TRP A 263 -11.81 -3.61 13.97
CA TRP A 263 -13.12 -4.05 13.46
C TRP A 263 -13.08 -4.99 12.26
N ILE A 264 -11.97 -5.10 11.48
CA ILE A 264 -11.94 -5.91 10.25
C ILE A 264 -12.26 -7.40 10.52
N GLY A 265 -11.90 -7.90 11.70
CA GLY A 265 -12.26 -9.26 12.16
C GLY A 265 -13.76 -9.49 12.38
N ARG A 266 -14.64 -8.48 12.13
CA ARG A 266 -16.11 -8.64 12.07
C ARG A 266 -16.56 -9.26 10.74
N PHE A 267 -15.71 -9.34 9.76
CA PHE A 267 -15.98 -10.05 8.52
C PHE A 267 -15.75 -11.55 8.71
N ASP A 268 -16.47 -12.36 7.93
CA ASP A 268 -16.22 -13.80 7.79
C ASP A 268 -15.36 -14.11 6.56
N VAL A 269 -15.48 -13.27 5.52
CA VAL A 269 -14.76 -13.38 4.25
C VAL A 269 -14.32 -11.98 3.82
N PHE A 270 -13.08 -11.83 3.44
CA PHE A 270 -12.59 -10.61 2.79
C PHE A 270 -12.72 -10.75 1.27
N ALA A 271 -13.17 -9.68 0.59
CA ALA A 271 -13.32 -9.67 -0.86
C ALA A 271 -12.55 -8.51 -1.49
N LEU A 272 -11.81 -8.78 -2.59
CA LEU A 272 -11.03 -7.78 -3.34
C LEU A 272 -11.33 -7.91 -4.84
N SER A 273 -12.14 -7.00 -5.40
CA SER A 273 -12.63 -7.04 -6.78
C SER A 273 -11.90 -6.12 -7.75
N SER A 274 -10.71 -5.67 -7.42
CA SER A 274 -9.96 -4.65 -8.15
C SER A 274 -9.57 -5.09 -9.57
N ASP A 275 -9.50 -4.12 -10.49
CA ASP A 275 -8.94 -4.32 -11.83
C ASP A 275 -7.41 -4.22 -11.85
N SER A 276 -6.83 -3.55 -10.85
CA SER A 276 -5.36 -3.42 -10.71
C SER A 276 -4.98 -3.16 -9.27
N GLU A 277 -3.95 -3.88 -8.81
CA GLU A 277 -3.29 -3.66 -7.52
C GLU A 277 -1.77 -3.73 -7.70
N GLN A 278 -1.05 -3.01 -6.85
CA GLN A 278 0.40 -3.17 -6.74
C GLN A 278 0.74 -3.97 -5.47
N PHE A 279 0.16 -3.57 -4.34
CA PHE A 279 0.30 -4.26 -3.06
C PHE A 279 -0.88 -3.86 -2.16
N PRO A 280 -2.00 -4.60 -2.18
CA PRO A 280 -3.20 -4.25 -1.42
C PRO A 280 -3.01 -4.46 0.09
N ILE A 281 -2.75 -3.39 0.83
CA ILE A 281 -2.56 -3.44 2.29
C ILE A 281 -3.81 -4.01 2.98
N ALA A 282 -5.01 -3.68 2.52
CA ALA A 282 -6.25 -4.20 3.08
C ALA A 282 -6.35 -5.74 3.02
N LEU A 283 -5.74 -6.38 2.00
CA LEU A 283 -5.64 -7.84 1.95
C LEU A 283 -4.71 -8.36 3.07
N VAL A 284 -3.58 -7.71 3.29
CA VAL A 284 -2.65 -8.09 4.38
C VAL A 284 -3.32 -7.92 5.74
N GLU A 285 -4.07 -6.84 5.94
CA GLU A 285 -4.86 -6.58 7.16
C GLU A 285 -5.90 -7.67 7.41
N ALA A 286 -6.64 -8.06 6.36
CA ALA A 286 -7.60 -9.16 6.43
C ALA A 286 -6.93 -10.51 6.73
N MET A 287 -5.81 -10.81 6.07
CA MET A 287 -5.01 -12.02 6.34
C MET A 287 -4.53 -12.04 7.80
N ALA A 288 -3.99 -10.93 8.31
CA ALA A 288 -3.53 -10.82 9.70
C ALA A 288 -4.67 -10.99 10.71
N ALA A 289 -5.90 -10.54 10.35
CA ALA A 289 -7.11 -10.79 11.14
C ALA A 289 -7.59 -12.27 11.05
N GLY A 290 -6.95 -13.10 10.22
CA GLY A 290 -7.31 -14.52 10.04
C GLY A 290 -8.52 -14.73 9.15
N LEU A 291 -8.74 -13.86 8.17
CA LEU A 291 -9.82 -14.00 7.20
C LEU A 291 -9.35 -14.75 5.95
N PRO A 292 -10.20 -15.64 5.40
CA PRO A 292 -10.03 -16.10 4.03
C PRO A 292 -10.35 -14.96 3.07
N ALA A 293 -9.74 -14.97 1.88
CA ALA A 293 -9.95 -13.94 0.89
C ALA A 293 -10.43 -14.50 -0.45
N VAL A 294 -11.45 -13.87 -1.04
CA VAL A 294 -11.79 -14.03 -2.45
C VAL A 294 -11.30 -12.78 -3.18
N ALA A 295 -10.47 -12.95 -4.19
CA ALA A 295 -9.87 -11.79 -4.85
C ALA A 295 -9.66 -12.02 -6.35
N THR A 296 -9.59 -10.92 -7.10
CA THR A 296 -9.15 -10.94 -8.50
C THR A 296 -7.63 -11.17 -8.58
N ALA A 297 -7.19 -11.96 -9.59
CA ALA A 297 -5.80 -12.31 -9.85
C ALA A 297 -5.01 -11.13 -10.45
N VAL A 298 -4.95 -10.01 -9.72
CA VAL A 298 -4.27 -8.78 -10.15
C VAL A 298 -3.02 -8.52 -9.32
N GLY A 299 -1.98 -7.99 -9.95
CA GLY A 299 -0.72 -7.69 -9.27
C GLY A 299 -0.08 -8.93 -8.66
N ASP A 300 0.28 -8.86 -7.39
CA ASP A 300 0.87 -9.95 -6.62
C ASP A 300 -0.15 -10.70 -5.74
N VAL A 301 -1.46 -10.44 -5.86
CA VAL A 301 -2.51 -10.97 -4.96
C VAL A 301 -2.42 -12.48 -4.77
N ALA A 302 -2.26 -13.26 -5.86
CA ALA A 302 -2.15 -14.71 -5.78
C ALA A 302 -0.89 -15.21 -5.04
N GLN A 303 0.16 -14.39 -4.98
CA GLN A 303 1.40 -14.69 -4.28
C GLN A 303 1.36 -14.23 -2.82
N MET A 304 0.50 -13.23 -2.53
CA MET A 304 0.36 -12.65 -1.20
C MET A 304 -0.38 -13.57 -0.25
N VAL A 305 -1.41 -14.26 -0.72
CA VAL A 305 -2.22 -15.15 0.11
C VAL A 305 -1.52 -16.50 0.40
N SER A 306 -2.00 -17.23 1.41
CA SER A 306 -1.52 -18.58 1.71
C SER A 306 -1.81 -19.54 0.54
N ASP A 307 -1.09 -20.66 0.47
CA ASP A 307 -1.30 -21.65 -0.60
C ASP A 307 -2.73 -22.21 -0.57
N ASP A 308 -3.29 -22.42 0.61
CA ASP A 308 -4.68 -22.87 0.79
C ASP A 308 -5.71 -21.84 0.26
N ASN A 309 -5.37 -20.56 0.21
CA ASN A 309 -6.25 -19.51 -0.28
C ASN A 309 -6.15 -19.28 -1.80
N LYS A 310 -5.07 -19.73 -2.45
CA LYS A 310 -4.84 -19.51 -3.89
C LYS A 310 -5.99 -19.94 -4.80
N PRO A 311 -6.67 -21.09 -4.54
CA PRO A 311 -7.81 -21.50 -5.38
C PRO A 311 -9.00 -20.52 -5.40
N LEU A 312 -9.03 -19.56 -4.47
CA LEU A 312 -10.08 -18.53 -4.37
C LEU A 312 -9.64 -17.19 -5.00
N ILE A 313 -8.49 -17.18 -5.68
CA ILE A 313 -8.03 -16.04 -6.45
C ILE A 313 -8.37 -16.30 -7.91
N VAL A 314 -9.28 -15.50 -8.45
CA VAL A 314 -9.93 -15.75 -9.75
C VAL A 314 -9.54 -14.68 -10.78
N GLU A 315 -9.64 -15.01 -12.06
CA GLU A 315 -9.37 -14.03 -13.12
C GLU A 315 -10.39 -12.87 -13.05
N PRO A 316 -9.95 -11.62 -13.32
CA PRO A 316 -10.81 -10.44 -13.19
C PRO A 316 -12.10 -10.50 -14.02
N GLU A 317 -12.07 -11.16 -15.17
CA GLU A 317 -13.22 -11.27 -16.07
C GLU A 317 -14.21 -12.38 -15.66
N ASP A 318 -13.83 -13.28 -14.73
CA ASP A 318 -14.64 -14.43 -14.32
C ASP A 318 -15.47 -14.10 -13.06
N GLU A 319 -16.52 -13.30 -13.23
CA GLU A 319 -17.45 -12.96 -12.13
C GLU A 319 -18.22 -14.20 -11.61
N ALA A 320 -18.40 -15.22 -12.45
CA ALA A 320 -19.05 -16.46 -12.03
C ALA A 320 -18.18 -17.27 -11.07
N ALA A 321 -16.86 -17.41 -11.37
CA ALA A 321 -15.92 -18.01 -10.44
C ALA A 321 -15.78 -17.21 -9.14
N PHE A 322 -15.86 -15.88 -9.22
CA PHE A 322 -15.83 -15.02 -8.03
C PHE A 322 -17.04 -15.30 -7.11
N ALA A 323 -18.26 -15.37 -7.68
CA ALA A 323 -19.47 -15.71 -6.94
C ALA A 323 -19.40 -17.14 -6.34
N ALA A 324 -18.93 -18.12 -7.12
CA ALA A 324 -18.76 -19.51 -6.65
C ALA A 324 -17.74 -19.61 -5.50
N ALA A 325 -16.65 -18.82 -5.54
CA ALA A 325 -15.68 -18.76 -4.45
C ALA A 325 -16.29 -18.17 -3.17
N LEU A 326 -17.12 -17.12 -3.29
CA LEU A 326 -17.88 -16.57 -2.16
C LEU A 326 -18.85 -17.59 -1.58
N ASP A 327 -19.63 -18.30 -2.43
CA ASP A 327 -20.55 -19.36 -2.03
C ASP A 327 -19.83 -20.49 -1.28
N SER A 328 -18.70 -20.98 -1.83
CA SER A 328 -17.90 -22.01 -1.19
C SER A 328 -17.45 -21.64 0.23
N LEU A 329 -17.07 -20.39 0.45
CA LEU A 329 -16.71 -19.91 1.77
C LEU A 329 -17.93 -19.66 2.67
N ALA A 330 -19.06 -19.22 2.12
CA ALA A 330 -20.27 -19.00 2.88
C ALA A 330 -20.83 -20.31 3.49
N GLU A 331 -20.82 -21.38 2.71
CA GLU A 331 -21.31 -22.70 3.10
C GLU A 331 -20.39 -23.48 4.05
N ARG A 332 -19.08 -23.17 4.03
CA ARG A 332 -18.06 -24.05 4.67
C ARG A 332 -17.26 -23.32 5.77
N PRO A 333 -17.82 -23.21 6.99
CA PRO A 333 -17.16 -22.51 8.10
C PRO A 333 -15.82 -23.12 8.49
N ASP A 334 -15.65 -24.44 8.32
CA ASP A 334 -14.36 -25.11 8.59
C ASP A 334 -13.28 -24.68 7.60
N LEU A 335 -13.64 -24.56 6.31
CA LEU A 335 -12.75 -24.05 5.28
C LEU A 335 -12.35 -22.60 5.55
N ARG A 336 -13.33 -21.74 5.93
CA ARG A 336 -13.01 -20.36 6.33
C ARG A 336 -11.97 -20.31 7.44
N ARG A 337 -12.16 -21.11 8.49
CA ARG A 337 -11.22 -21.18 9.61
C ARG A 337 -9.85 -21.71 9.23
N ALA A 338 -9.78 -22.74 8.40
CA ALA A 338 -8.52 -23.32 7.95
C ALA A 338 -7.70 -22.33 7.12
N ILE A 339 -8.30 -21.75 6.09
CA ILE A 339 -7.66 -20.75 5.23
C ILE A 339 -7.29 -19.49 6.03
N GLY A 340 -8.20 -19.02 6.92
CA GLY A 340 -7.93 -17.87 7.77
C GLY A 340 -6.71 -18.03 8.66
N ARG A 341 -6.51 -19.22 9.25
CA ARG A 341 -5.30 -19.52 10.03
C ARG A 341 -4.04 -19.47 9.16
N ALA A 342 -4.05 -20.15 8.00
CA ALA A 342 -2.92 -20.14 7.08
C ALA A 342 -2.57 -18.74 6.58
N ASN A 343 -3.58 -17.91 6.29
CA ASN A 343 -3.39 -16.49 5.93
C ASN A 343 -2.76 -15.69 7.07
N ARG A 344 -3.21 -15.88 8.31
CA ARG A 344 -2.65 -15.19 9.48
C ARG A 344 -1.18 -15.56 9.70
N GLU A 345 -0.84 -16.82 9.62
CA GLU A 345 0.53 -17.31 9.75
C GLU A 345 1.43 -16.70 8.68
N LYS A 346 0.97 -16.69 7.43
CA LYS A 346 1.70 -16.06 6.32
C LYS A 346 1.84 -14.56 6.49
N ALA A 347 0.80 -13.87 6.93
CA ALA A 347 0.85 -12.42 7.17
C ALA A 347 1.89 -12.09 8.26
N ALA A 348 1.92 -12.84 9.35
CA ALA A 348 2.90 -12.66 10.42
C ALA A 348 4.35 -12.96 9.96
N ALA A 349 4.53 -13.96 9.10
CA ALA A 349 5.86 -14.32 8.59
C ALA A 349 6.40 -13.32 7.55
N ASP A 350 5.56 -12.91 6.60
CA ASP A 350 6.01 -12.21 5.38
C ASP A 350 5.74 -10.70 5.42
N TYR A 351 4.75 -10.24 6.22
CA TYR A 351 4.22 -8.87 6.18
C TYR A 351 4.20 -8.17 7.54
N ASP A 352 4.91 -8.70 8.53
CA ASP A 352 5.07 -7.99 9.81
C ASP A 352 5.96 -6.75 9.64
N GLU A 353 5.54 -5.63 10.26
CA GLU A 353 6.25 -4.37 10.11
C GLU A 353 7.66 -4.37 10.69
N ALA A 354 7.92 -5.17 11.74
CA ALA A 354 9.26 -5.23 12.33
C ALA A 354 10.28 -5.77 11.32
N GLY A 355 9.89 -6.79 10.53
CA GLY A 355 10.70 -7.32 9.45
C GLY A 355 10.93 -6.28 8.33
N MET A 356 9.89 -5.56 7.94
CA MET A 356 10.00 -4.46 6.98
C MET A 356 10.95 -3.35 7.50
N ILE A 357 10.75 -2.87 8.73
CA ILE A 357 11.56 -1.82 9.35
C ILE A 357 13.04 -2.25 9.40
N ALA A 358 13.33 -3.49 9.80
CA ALA A 358 14.70 -4.00 9.87
C ALA A 358 15.39 -4.01 8.49
N ARG A 359 14.66 -4.36 7.41
CA ARG A 359 15.16 -4.30 6.04
C ARG A 359 15.49 -2.89 5.60
N TYR A 360 14.60 -1.93 5.87
CA TYR A 360 14.85 -0.51 5.58
C TYR A 360 16.00 0.05 6.41
N ALA A 361 16.09 -0.29 7.70
CA ALA A 361 17.19 0.14 8.58
C ALA A 361 18.54 -0.31 8.04
N ARG A 362 18.64 -1.57 7.60
CA ARG A 362 19.86 -2.10 6.96
C ARG A 362 20.17 -1.35 5.67
N LEU A 363 19.19 -1.24 4.76
CA LEU A 363 19.36 -0.60 3.46
C LEU A 363 19.82 0.87 3.58
N TYR A 364 19.20 1.62 4.50
CA TYR A 364 19.52 3.03 4.70
C TYR A 364 20.88 3.19 5.39
N GLY A 365 21.22 2.31 6.34
CA GLY A 365 22.54 2.26 6.96
C GLY A 365 23.66 1.95 5.96
N GLU A 366 23.45 1.00 5.06
CA GLU A 366 24.36 0.69 3.96
C GLU A 366 24.55 1.90 3.03
N ALA A 367 23.46 2.59 2.66
CA ALA A 367 23.51 3.73 1.76
C ALA A 367 24.37 4.89 2.28
N ILE A 368 24.33 5.13 3.60
CA ILE A 368 25.12 6.21 4.24
C ILE A 368 26.50 5.74 4.74
N GLY A 369 26.89 4.48 4.46
CA GLY A 369 28.15 3.92 4.94
C GLY A 369 28.24 3.75 6.47
N ARG A 370 27.10 3.67 7.15
CA ARG A 370 26.99 3.48 8.61
C ARG A 370 26.06 2.28 8.91
N PRO A 371 26.50 1.02 8.67
CA PRO A 371 25.71 -0.15 9.01
C PRO A 371 25.29 -0.12 10.48
N GLY A 372 24.02 -0.42 10.76
CA GLY A 372 23.48 -0.40 12.12
C GLY A 372 23.05 0.98 12.65
N ALA A 373 23.21 2.07 11.89
CA ALA A 373 22.83 3.42 12.32
C ALA A 373 21.34 3.55 12.72
N PHE A 374 20.46 2.74 12.11
CA PHE A 374 19.02 2.74 12.33
C PHE A 374 18.54 1.47 13.04
N SER A 375 19.43 0.73 13.71
CA SER A 375 19.04 -0.48 14.44
C SER A 375 18.06 -0.11 15.54
N THR A 376 16.84 -0.60 15.44
CA THR A 376 15.85 -0.50 16.51
C THR A 376 16.28 -1.44 17.65
N PRO A 377 16.29 -1.03 18.92
CA PRO A 377 16.42 -1.96 20.01
C PRO A 377 15.34 -3.03 19.88
N GLN A 378 15.71 -4.30 19.91
CA GLN A 378 14.74 -5.39 20.03
C GLN A 378 13.91 -5.12 21.30
N ARG A 379 12.59 -4.93 21.12
CA ARG A 379 11.63 -4.87 22.23
C ARG A 379 11.41 -6.24 22.82
#